data_a797f7e0b37211f7a95ee0d67be6e738
#
_entry.id   a797f7e0b37211f7a95ee0d67be6e738
#
_cell.length_a   1.000
_cell.length_b   1.000
_cell.length_c   1.000
_cell.angle_alpha   90.00
_cell.angle_beta   90.00
_cell.angle_gamma   90.00
#
_symmetry.space_group_name_H-M   'P 1'
#
loop_
_entity.id
_entity.type
_entity.pdbx_description
1 polymer ?
#
loop_
_entity_poly.entity_id
_entity_poly.type
_entity_poly.pdbx_seq_one_letter_code
_entity_poly.pdbx_strand_id
1 'polypeptide(L)'
;MRNYDLEFLKKFSMVIGFLMLVTLGLMIAAYFVHKQLPQEIDPRAAKRTENRIGPVGAVYAGATGAASQQAAVAAAAAKAASQVAYDGTLDGKVIFDNLCAGCHKSGAGGAPTLDASHWAARLPKGKDTLHKHALEGFTGTSGVMPPKGGNPALSAQQVAATVDWMLDNIK
;
A
#
# COMPACT_ATOMS: atom_id res chain seq x y z
N MET A 1 -28.93 45.48 54.09
CA MET A 1 -27.91 44.94 53.15
C MET A 1 -28.62 44.28 52.03
N ARG A 2 -28.44 44.71 50.79
CA ARG A 2 -29.07 44.09 49.61
C ARG A 2 -28.40 42.76 49.41
N ASN A 3 -29.17 41.67 49.34
CA ASN A 3 -28.69 40.30 49.13
C ASN A 3 -28.29 40.11 47.65
N TYR A 4 -27.17 40.75 47.26
CA TYR A 4 -26.59 40.62 45.91
C TYR A 4 -26.32 39.18 45.54
N ASP A 5 -25.97 38.35 46.50
CA ASP A 5 -25.65 36.94 46.31
C ASP A 5 -26.92 36.13 45.93
N LEU A 6 -28.07 36.45 46.54
CA LEU A 6 -29.34 35.80 46.20
C LEU A 6 -29.84 36.20 44.80
N GLU A 7 -29.67 37.47 44.42
CA GLU A 7 -30.01 37.94 43.10
C GLU A 7 -29.10 37.33 42.00
N PHE A 8 -27.82 37.27 42.31
CA PHE A 8 -26.86 36.60 41.45
C PHE A 8 -27.20 35.11 41.29
N LEU A 9 -27.40 34.38 42.40
CA LEU A 9 -27.77 32.97 42.36
C LEU A 9 -29.04 32.70 41.56
N LYS A 10 -30.07 33.54 41.70
CA LYS A 10 -31.32 33.44 40.94
C LYS A 10 -31.06 33.61 39.45
N LYS A 11 -30.31 34.59 39.00
CA LYS A 11 -29.99 34.85 37.60
C LYS A 11 -29.12 33.72 37.04
N PHE A 12 -28.12 33.28 37.81
CA PHE A 12 -27.22 32.21 37.45
C PHE A 12 -27.99 30.87 37.28
N SER A 13 -28.84 30.54 38.23
CA SER A 13 -29.67 29.33 38.16
C SER A 13 -30.65 29.37 36.97
N MET A 14 -31.18 30.54 36.62
CA MET A 14 -32.03 30.72 35.46
C MET A 14 -31.30 30.47 34.14
N VAL A 15 -30.04 30.96 34.04
CA VAL A 15 -29.21 30.72 32.87
C VAL A 15 -28.82 29.23 32.74
N ILE A 16 -28.44 28.60 33.85
CA ILE A 16 -28.15 27.16 33.85
C ILE A 16 -29.39 26.34 33.45
N GLY A 17 -30.55 26.65 34.03
CA GLY A 17 -31.80 26.00 33.68
C GLY A 17 -32.16 26.15 32.20
N PHE A 18 -31.95 27.34 31.65
CA PHE A 18 -32.16 27.58 30.22
C PHE A 18 -31.19 26.75 29.36
N LEU A 19 -29.88 26.72 29.71
CA LEU A 19 -28.88 25.90 28.99
C LEU A 19 -29.22 24.42 29.07
N MET A 20 -29.66 23.91 30.22
CA MET A 20 -30.14 22.53 30.36
C MET A 20 -31.32 22.20 29.46
N LEU A 21 -32.30 23.11 29.36
CA LEU A 21 -33.43 22.92 28.44
C LEU A 21 -32.99 22.94 26.97
N VAL A 22 -32.08 23.82 26.60
CA VAL A 22 -31.51 23.85 25.24
C VAL A 22 -30.77 22.55 24.91
N THR A 23 -29.94 22.05 25.82
CA THR A 23 -29.19 20.80 25.60
C THR A 23 -30.11 19.60 25.51
N LEU A 24 -31.16 19.54 26.34
CA LEU A 24 -32.16 18.50 26.26
C LEU A 24 -32.91 18.55 24.94
N GLY A 25 -33.33 19.73 24.50
CA GLY A 25 -33.96 19.94 23.19
C GLY A 25 -33.08 19.49 22.03
N LEU A 26 -31.82 19.82 22.05
CA LEU A 26 -30.84 19.38 21.05
C LEU A 26 -30.62 17.84 21.05
N MET A 27 -30.58 17.21 22.22
CA MET A 27 -30.49 15.74 22.32
C MET A 27 -31.74 15.07 21.72
N ILE A 28 -32.90 15.56 22.02
CA ILE A 28 -34.15 15.04 21.46
C ILE A 28 -34.19 15.23 19.95
N ALA A 29 -33.81 16.42 19.46
CA ALA A 29 -33.75 16.70 18.03
C ALA A 29 -32.73 15.77 17.33
N ALA A 30 -31.55 15.61 17.90
CA ALA A 30 -30.51 14.70 17.37
C ALA A 30 -31.01 13.25 17.32
N TYR A 31 -31.73 12.79 18.35
CA TYR A 31 -32.32 11.46 18.38
C TYR A 31 -33.34 11.25 17.24
N PHE A 32 -34.23 12.21 16.99
CA PHE A 32 -35.19 12.13 15.89
C PHE A 32 -34.50 12.17 14.52
N VAL A 33 -33.55 13.06 14.33
CA VAL A 33 -32.76 13.14 13.09
C VAL A 33 -32.02 11.83 12.85
N HIS A 34 -31.36 11.28 13.88
CA HIS A 34 -30.67 9.99 13.76
C HIS A 34 -31.60 8.83 13.36
N LYS A 35 -32.86 8.82 13.87
CA LYS A 35 -33.84 7.81 13.47
C LYS A 35 -34.35 7.96 12.04
N GLN A 36 -34.36 9.18 11.51
CA GLN A 36 -34.87 9.46 10.16
C GLN A 36 -33.78 9.34 9.09
N LEU A 37 -32.51 9.44 9.47
CA LEU A 37 -31.39 9.20 8.56
C LEU A 37 -31.30 7.69 8.26
N PRO A 38 -31.39 7.29 6.98
CA PRO A 38 -31.14 5.91 6.61
C PRO A 38 -29.68 5.58 7.04
N GLN A 39 -29.54 4.46 7.73
CA GLN A 39 -28.21 3.89 8.04
C GLN A 39 -27.62 3.35 6.73
N GLU A 40 -27.17 4.24 5.86
CA GLU A 40 -26.34 3.83 4.73
C GLU A 40 -25.03 3.29 5.28
N ILE A 41 -24.94 1.97 5.33
CA ILE A 41 -23.67 1.30 5.56
C ILE A 41 -22.82 1.62 4.34
N ASP A 42 -21.82 2.51 4.52
CA ASP A 42 -20.86 2.79 3.45
C ASP A 42 -20.31 1.43 2.94
N PRO A 43 -20.57 1.07 1.66
CA PRO A 43 -20.12 -0.21 1.12
C PRO A 43 -18.59 -0.37 1.22
N ARG A 44 -17.86 0.74 1.31
CA ARG A 44 -16.42 0.74 1.55
C ARG A 44 -16.08 0.36 3.00
N ALA A 45 -16.91 0.75 3.96
CA ALA A 45 -16.73 0.39 5.37
C ALA A 45 -17.03 -1.10 5.58
N ALA A 46 -18.09 -1.63 4.98
CA ALA A 46 -18.41 -3.06 4.99
C ALA A 46 -17.25 -3.88 4.40
N LYS A 47 -16.74 -3.50 3.22
CA LYS A 47 -15.64 -4.18 2.57
C LYS A 47 -14.32 -4.09 3.35
N ARG A 48 -14.04 -2.97 4.01
CA ARG A 48 -12.88 -2.84 4.92
C ARG A 48 -12.98 -3.75 6.13
N THR A 49 -14.20 -3.89 6.68
CA THR A 49 -14.44 -4.80 7.81
C THR A 49 -14.26 -6.25 7.37
N GLU A 50 -14.83 -6.64 6.25
CA GLU A 50 -14.69 -7.98 5.68
C GLU A 50 -13.22 -8.34 5.41
N ASN A 51 -12.45 -7.43 4.82
CA ASN A 51 -11.02 -7.63 4.60
C ASN A 51 -10.23 -7.76 5.92
N ARG A 52 -10.66 -7.11 6.99
CA ARG A 52 -9.99 -7.13 8.29
C ARG A 52 -10.30 -8.39 9.09
N ILE A 53 -11.50 -8.94 8.96
CA ILE A 53 -11.93 -10.18 9.64
C ILE A 53 -11.70 -11.42 8.76
N GLY A 54 -11.31 -11.23 7.51
CA GLY A 54 -10.96 -12.34 6.60
C GLY A 54 -9.85 -13.19 7.21
N PRO A 55 -10.00 -14.53 7.21
CA PRO A 55 -8.99 -15.41 7.79
C PRO A 55 -7.66 -15.28 7.06
N VAL A 56 -6.58 -15.10 7.80
CA VAL A 56 -5.23 -15.17 7.26
C VAL A 56 -4.97 -16.61 6.84
N GLY A 57 -4.75 -16.85 5.54
CA GLY A 57 -4.57 -18.19 5.00
C GLY A 57 -5.90 -18.88 4.66
N ALA A 58 -6.88 -18.14 4.13
CA ALA A 58 -8.11 -18.73 3.60
C ALA A 58 -7.78 -19.89 2.66
N VAL A 59 -8.22 -21.09 3.02
CA VAL A 59 -8.06 -22.30 2.19
C VAL A 59 -9.18 -22.29 1.14
N TYR A 60 -8.80 -22.12 -0.10
CA TYR A 60 -9.71 -22.23 -1.22
C TYR A 60 -9.87 -23.71 -1.57
N ALA A 61 -11.03 -24.29 -1.27
CA ALA A 61 -11.32 -25.69 -1.52
C ALA A 61 -12.28 -25.86 -2.72
N GLY A 62 -11.99 -26.86 -3.55
CA GLY A 62 -12.84 -27.22 -4.69
C GLY A 62 -12.76 -26.24 -5.87
N ALA A 63 -13.56 -26.51 -6.91
CA ALA A 63 -13.57 -25.73 -8.14
C ALA A 63 -13.95 -24.25 -7.93
N THR A 64 -14.90 -23.99 -7.03
CA THR A 64 -15.34 -22.61 -6.70
C THR A 64 -14.26 -21.82 -5.99
N GLY A 65 -13.53 -22.47 -5.07
CA GLY A 65 -12.41 -21.85 -4.38
C GLY A 65 -11.24 -21.56 -5.32
N ALA A 66 -10.92 -22.49 -6.21
CA ALA A 66 -9.89 -22.29 -7.23
C ALA A 66 -10.23 -21.12 -8.18
N ALA A 67 -11.48 -21.02 -8.60
CA ALA A 67 -11.95 -19.91 -9.43
C ALA A 67 -11.86 -18.56 -8.69
N SER A 68 -12.24 -18.52 -7.42
CA SER A 68 -12.10 -17.30 -6.58
C SER A 68 -10.65 -16.87 -6.40
N GLN A 69 -9.75 -17.83 -6.20
CA GLN A 69 -8.31 -17.56 -6.10
C GLN A 69 -7.75 -17.01 -7.41
N GLN A 70 -8.09 -17.62 -8.54
CA GLN A 70 -7.68 -17.16 -9.86
C GLN A 70 -8.20 -15.75 -10.15
N ALA A 71 -9.47 -15.47 -9.82
CA ALA A 71 -10.04 -14.14 -9.96
C ALA A 71 -9.34 -13.10 -9.08
N ALA A 72 -9.00 -13.44 -7.83
CA ALA A 72 -8.25 -12.57 -6.94
C ALA A 72 -6.83 -12.28 -7.44
N VAL A 73 -6.13 -13.31 -7.94
CA VAL A 73 -4.80 -13.16 -8.55
C VAL A 73 -4.87 -12.31 -9.82
N ALA A 74 -5.86 -12.53 -10.69
CA ALA A 74 -6.06 -11.74 -11.89
C ALA A 74 -6.38 -10.27 -11.57
N ALA A 75 -7.23 -10.01 -10.57
CA ALA A 75 -7.55 -8.65 -10.12
C ALA A 75 -6.33 -7.93 -9.51
N ALA A 76 -5.51 -8.63 -8.73
CA ALA A 76 -4.27 -8.09 -8.19
C ALA A 76 -3.26 -7.77 -9.30
N ALA A 77 -3.12 -8.66 -10.30
CA ALA A 77 -2.26 -8.43 -11.46
C ALA A 77 -2.74 -7.25 -12.32
N ALA A 78 -4.05 -7.12 -12.56
CA ALA A 78 -4.63 -5.99 -13.29
C ALA A 78 -4.41 -4.66 -12.56
N LYS A 79 -4.57 -4.66 -11.23
CA LYS A 79 -4.29 -3.48 -10.40
C LYS A 79 -2.81 -3.11 -10.45
N ALA A 80 -1.91 -4.08 -10.37
CA ALA A 80 -0.47 -3.84 -10.48
C ALA A 80 -0.09 -3.31 -11.88
N ALA A 81 -0.70 -3.84 -12.94
CA ALA A 81 -0.46 -3.41 -14.31
C ALA A 81 -0.98 -1.99 -14.59
N SER A 82 -2.00 -1.53 -13.87
CA SER A 82 -2.54 -0.16 -14.00
C SER A 82 -1.74 0.88 -13.21
N GLN A 83 -0.83 0.46 -12.33
CA GLN A 83 0.05 1.37 -11.59
C GLN A 83 1.30 1.66 -12.41
N VAL A 84 1.59 2.93 -12.61
CA VAL A 84 2.82 3.39 -13.25
C VAL A 84 3.85 3.68 -12.16
N ALA A 85 4.85 2.81 -12.03
CA ALA A 85 5.91 3.01 -11.03
C ALA A 85 6.78 4.20 -11.42
N TYR A 86 7.17 5.01 -10.44
CA TYR A 86 8.08 6.14 -10.61
C TYR A 86 7.67 7.11 -11.74
N ASP A 87 6.38 7.42 -11.84
CA ASP A 87 5.79 8.31 -12.85
C ASP A 87 6.17 7.94 -14.30
N GLY A 88 6.45 6.66 -14.53
CA GLY A 88 6.80 6.14 -15.85
C GLY A 88 8.22 6.48 -16.32
N THR A 89 9.08 7.02 -15.45
CA THR A 89 10.46 7.35 -15.84
C THR A 89 11.20 6.13 -16.37
N LEU A 90 12.02 6.35 -17.40
CA LEU A 90 12.98 5.39 -17.93
C LEU A 90 14.42 5.68 -17.44
N ASP A 91 14.58 6.60 -16.49
CA ASP A 91 15.87 6.84 -15.86
C ASP A 91 16.24 5.65 -14.96
N GLY A 92 17.13 4.79 -15.47
CA GLY A 92 17.59 3.60 -14.76
C GLY A 92 18.23 3.91 -13.42
N LYS A 93 18.90 5.07 -13.30
CA LYS A 93 19.52 5.49 -12.03
C LYS A 93 18.47 5.79 -10.96
N VAL A 94 17.42 6.50 -11.32
CA VAL A 94 16.32 6.84 -10.39
C VAL A 94 15.66 5.56 -9.88
N ILE A 95 15.39 4.60 -10.77
CA ILE A 95 14.76 3.33 -10.38
C ILE A 95 15.74 2.49 -9.54
N PHE A 96 17.03 2.46 -9.93
CA PHE A 96 18.05 1.76 -9.16
C PHE A 96 18.14 2.27 -7.72
N ASP A 97 18.30 3.57 -7.54
CA ASP A 97 18.47 4.18 -6.21
C ASP A 97 17.25 3.96 -5.29
N ASN A 98 16.05 3.91 -5.86
CA ASN A 98 14.81 3.79 -5.09
C ASN A 98 14.38 2.33 -4.82
N LEU A 99 14.84 1.36 -5.62
CA LEU A 99 14.41 -0.02 -5.48
C LEU A 99 15.59 -1.00 -5.46
N CYS A 100 16.35 -1.06 -6.55
CA CYS A 100 17.35 -2.12 -6.77
C CYS A 100 18.55 -2.01 -5.83
N ALA A 101 18.90 -0.78 -5.44
CA ALA A 101 20.02 -0.49 -4.54
C ALA A 101 19.86 -1.17 -3.17
N GLY A 102 18.64 -1.44 -2.72
CA GLY A 102 18.39 -2.14 -1.46
C GLY A 102 19.16 -3.46 -1.35
N CYS A 103 19.23 -4.20 -2.45
CA CYS A 103 19.99 -5.44 -2.53
C CYS A 103 21.34 -5.27 -3.27
N HIS A 104 21.33 -4.60 -4.43
CA HIS A 104 22.48 -4.56 -5.33
C HIS A 104 23.58 -3.55 -4.91
N LYS A 105 23.33 -2.71 -3.92
CA LYS A 105 24.36 -1.84 -3.32
C LYS A 105 25.04 -2.50 -2.11
N SER A 106 24.27 -3.30 -1.35
CA SER A 106 24.75 -3.92 -0.11
C SER A 106 25.16 -5.38 -0.26
N GLY A 107 24.78 -6.05 -1.35
CA GLY A 107 24.98 -7.49 -1.52
C GLY A 107 23.95 -8.32 -0.74
N ALA A 108 22.87 -7.71 -0.24
CA ALA A 108 21.85 -8.40 0.53
C ALA A 108 21.25 -9.58 -0.26
N GLY A 109 21.02 -10.71 0.43
CA GLY A 109 20.46 -11.91 -0.19
C GLY A 109 21.35 -12.53 -1.29
N GLY A 110 22.64 -12.23 -1.33
CA GLY A 110 23.56 -12.70 -2.36
C GLY A 110 23.45 -11.96 -3.70
N ALA A 111 22.79 -10.79 -3.70
CA ALA A 111 22.71 -9.95 -4.89
C ALA A 111 24.09 -9.45 -5.32
N PRO A 112 24.45 -9.50 -6.63
CA PRO A 112 25.70 -8.94 -7.10
C PRO A 112 25.70 -7.42 -6.93
N THR A 113 26.71 -6.91 -6.22
CA THR A 113 26.96 -5.45 -6.17
C THR A 113 27.50 -4.96 -7.52
N LEU A 114 27.70 -3.65 -7.67
CA LEU A 114 28.25 -3.10 -8.93
C LEU A 114 29.78 -3.26 -9.04
N ASP A 115 30.36 -4.26 -8.37
CA ASP A 115 31.75 -4.64 -8.51
C ASP A 115 31.96 -5.56 -9.71
N ALA A 116 32.96 -5.30 -10.56
CA ALA A 116 33.28 -6.10 -11.74
C ALA A 116 33.48 -7.59 -11.42
N SER A 117 34.03 -7.91 -10.25
CA SER A 117 34.24 -9.28 -9.80
C SER A 117 32.92 -10.08 -9.70
N HIS A 118 31.82 -9.43 -9.31
CA HIS A 118 30.51 -10.06 -9.23
C HIS A 118 29.86 -10.25 -10.60
N TRP A 119 30.31 -9.55 -11.62
CA TRP A 119 29.71 -9.57 -12.96
C TRP A 119 30.48 -10.40 -13.98
N ALA A 120 31.73 -10.77 -13.69
CA ALA A 120 32.57 -11.53 -14.62
C ALA A 120 31.91 -12.80 -15.17
N ALA A 121 31.22 -13.56 -14.34
CA ALA A 121 30.50 -14.77 -14.75
C ALA A 121 29.08 -14.50 -15.31
N ARG A 122 28.56 -13.27 -15.21
CA ARG A 122 27.21 -12.88 -15.61
C ARG A 122 27.19 -12.18 -16.96
N LEU A 123 28.13 -11.30 -17.24
CA LEU A 123 28.25 -10.55 -18.50
C LEU A 123 28.29 -11.44 -19.75
N PRO A 124 28.99 -12.59 -19.76
CA PRO A 124 29.01 -13.45 -20.92
C PRO A 124 27.67 -14.05 -21.32
N LYS A 125 26.67 -14.02 -20.41
CA LYS A 125 25.31 -14.50 -20.70
C LYS A 125 24.53 -13.57 -21.63
N GLY A 126 25.02 -12.37 -21.84
CA GLY A 126 24.40 -11.34 -22.68
C GLY A 126 23.31 -10.52 -21.97
N LYS A 127 23.10 -9.29 -22.48
CA LYS A 127 22.15 -8.32 -21.92
C LYS A 127 20.73 -8.87 -21.88
N ASP A 128 20.27 -9.53 -22.93
CA ASP A 128 18.90 -10.06 -23.03
C ASP A 128 18.61 -11.07 -21.91
N THR A 129 19.60 -11.92 -21.58
CA THR A 129 19.44 -12.87 -20.46
C THR A 129 19.37 -12.14 -19.12
N LEU A 130 20.15 -11.08 -18.94
CA LEU A 130 20.14 -10.29 -17.72
C LEU A 130 18.84 -9.50 -17.57
N HIS A 131 18.32 -8.91 -18.65
CA HIS A 131 16.99 -8.30 -18.69
C HIS A 131 15.91 -9.30 -18.31
N LYS A 132 15.94 -10.50 -18.91
CA LYS A 132 14.97 -11.57 -18.61
C LYS A 132 15.02 -11.97 -17.15
N HIS A 133 16.21 -12.18 -16.57
CA HIS A 133 16.36 -12.52 -15.15
C HIS A 133 15.81 -11.41 -14.23
N ALA A 134 16.01 -10.15 -14.57
CA ALA A 134 15.48 -9.05 -13.79
C ALA A 134 13.94 -8.92 -13.93
N LEU A 135 13.41 -9.22 -15.09
CA LEU A 135 11.97 -9.14 -15.38
C LEU A 135 11.18 -10.29 -14.74
N GLU A 136 11.65 -11.52 -14.94
CA GLU A 136 10.97 -12.76 -14.53
C GLU A 136 11.40 -13.25 -13.14
N GLY A 137 12.49 -12.69 -12.61
CA GLY A 137 13.16 -13.19 -11.41
C GLY A 137 14.19 -14.26 -11.75
N PHE A 138 15.09 -14.51 -10.80
CA PHE A 138 16.15 -15.49 -10.98
C PHE A 138 16.49 -16.15 -9.64
N THR A 139 16.55 -17.48 -9.64
CA THR A 139 17.04 -18.26 -8.51
C THR A 139 18.42 -18.81 -8.87
N GLY A 140 19.43 -18.36 -8.19
CA GLY A 140 20.83 -18.78 -8.37
C GLY A 140 21.40 -19.46 -7.14
N THR A 141 22.66 -19.88 -7.24
CA THR A 141 23.39 -20.50 -6.11
C THR A 141 23.66 -19.51 -4.97
N SER A 142 23.69 -18.20 -5.27
CA SER A 142 24.00 -17.15 -4.30
C SER A 142 22.75 -16.55 -3.63
N GLY A 143 21.56 -16.80 -4.20
CA GLY A 143 20.31 -16.24 -3.67
C GLY A 143 19.21 -16.18 -4.72
N VAL A 144 18.13 -15.49 -4.34
CA VAL A 144 16.92 -15.34 -5.17
C VAL A 144 16.68 -13.87 -5.45
N MET A 145 16.54 -13.52 -6.72
CA MET A 145 16.09 -12.22 -7.17
C MET A 145 14.60 -12.31 -7.51
N PRO A 146 13.73 -11.57 -6.84
CA PRO A 146 12.31 -11.56 -7.17
C PRO A 146 12.06 -10.88 -8.53
N PRO A 147 10.97 -11.24 -9.25
CA PRO A 147 10.58 -10.58 -10.49
C PRO A 147 10.49 -9.06 -10.31
N LYS A 148 11.06 -8.31 -11.26
CA LYS A 148 11.06 -6.83 -11.27
C LYS A 148 11.58 -6.20 -9.96
N GLY A 149 12.50 -6.88 -9.27
CA GLY A 149 13.00 -6.42 -7.98
C GLY A 149 11.94 -6.40 -6.86
N GLY A 150 10.82 -7.13 -7.03
CA GLY A 150 9.69 -7.16 -6.09
C GLY A 150 8.65 -6.09 -6.33
N ASN A 151 8.78 -5.22 -7.33
CA ASN A 151 7.78 -4.21 -7.69
C ASN A 151 7.04 -4.58 -8.99
N PRO A 152 5.83 -5.18 -8.91
CA PRO A 152 5.08 -5.60 -10.09
C PRO A 152 4.61 -4.42 -10.97
N ALA A 153 4.58 -3.20 -10.45
CA ALA A 153 4.18 -2.00 -11.17
C ALA A 153 5.25 -1.50 -12.17
N LEU A 154 6.49 -2.02 -12.12
CA LEU A 154 7.51 -1.69 -13.12
C LEU A 154 7.14 -2.28 -14.49
N SER A 155 7.27 -1.47 -15.53
CA SER A 155 7.20 -1.95 -16.91
C SER A 155 8.48 -2.70 -17.30
N ALA A 156 8.41 -3.53 -18.34
CA ALA A 156 9.58 -4.22 -18.88
C ALA A 156 10.67 -3.23 -19.34
N GLN A 157 10.26 -2.09 -19.91
CA GLN A 157 11.17 -1.04 -20.35
C GLN A 157 11.92 -0.38 -19.18
N GLN A 158 11.23 -0.13 -18.07
CA GLN A 158 11.84 0.41 -16.85
C GLN A 158 12.86 -0.56 -16.26
N VAL A 159 12.54 -1.85 -16.23
CA VAL A 159 13.47 -2.89 -15.76
C VAL A 159 14.70 -2.96 -16.67
N ALA A 160 14.51 -2.97 -18.00
CA ALA A 160 15.62 -3.01 -18.96
C ALA A 160 16.52 -1.77 -18.82
N ALA A 161 15.94 -0.57 -18.77
CA ALA A 161 16.70 0.68 -18.57
C ALA A 161 17.51 0.67 -17.27
N THR A 162 16.96 0.08 -16.21
CA THR A 162 17.67 -0.03 -14.92
C THR A 162 18.83 -1.02 -15.01
N VAL A 163 18.62 -2.17 -15.64
CA VAL A 163 19.70 -3.15 -15.87
C VAL A 163 20.79 -2.56 -16.74
N ASP A 164 20.46 -1.87 -17.82
CA ASP A 164 21.45 -1.21 -18.68
C ASP A 164 22.26 -0.19 -17.90
N TRP A 165 21.60 0.64 -17.10
CA TRP A 165 22.31 1.58 -16.23
C TRP A 165 23.24 0.87 -15.24
N MET A 166 22.81 -0.25 -14.66
CA MET A 166 23.66 -1.04 -13.74
C MET A 166 24.91 -1.57 -14.47
N LEU A 167 24.75 -2.10 -15.69
CA LEU A 167 25.83 -2.65 -16.49
C LEU A 167 26.86 -1.58 -16.88
N ASP A 168 26.38 -0.37 -17.19
CA ASP A 168 27.23 0.77 -17.54
C ASP A 168 27.98 1.36 -16.32
N ASN A 169 27.54 1.03 -15.12
CA ASN A 169 28.12 1.55 -13.85
C ASN A 169 28.85 0.47 -13.02
N ILE A 170 29.16 -0.67 -13.61
CA ILE A 170 30.03 -1.67 -13.00
C ILE A 170 31.44 -1.10 -12.87
N LYS A 171 32.05 -1.24 -11.70
CA LYS A 171 33.38 -0.71 -11.34
C LYS A 171 34.38 -1.82 -11.07
#